data_4ce93a3d2fccde66044e2e0db9e75785
#
_entry.id   4ce93a3d2fccde66044e2e0db9e75785
#
_cell.length_a   1.000
_cell.length_b   1.000
_cell.length_c   1.000
_cell.angle_alpha   90.00
_cell.angle_beta   90.00
_cell.angle_gamma   90.00
#
_symmetry.space_group_name_H-M   'P 1'
#
loop_
_entity.id
_entity.type
_entity.pdbx_description
1 polymer ?
#
loop_
_entity_poly.entity_id
_entity_poly.type
_entity_poly.pdbx_seq_one_letter_code
_entity_poly.pdbx_strand_id
1 'polypeptide(L)'
;MQIDATKEGNAVVMSLKGRLDAAASSEFETKLSDWISKGDSNFLLNCTDLEYISSAGLRSILATSKKLKERDGKILLAGLRGPVEEVFKISGFMSIFKVFATAEAALKEI
;
A
#
# COMPACT_ATOMS: atom_id res chain seq x y z
N MET A 1 12.47 -7.84 2.80
CA MET A 1 11.27 -7.40 2.09
C MET A 1 11.56 -7.21 0.62
N GLN A 2 10.69 -7.70 -0.24
CA GLN A 2 10.79 -7.46 -1.66
C GLN A 2 9.63 -6.55 -2.10
N ILE A 3 9.96 -5.50 -2.81
CA ILE A 3 8.97 -4.53 -3.30
C ILE A 3 9.15 -4.40 -4.80
N ASP A 4 8.13 -4.78 -5.56
CA ASP A 4 8.13 -4.64 -7.02
C ASP A 4 7.06 -3.61 -7.39
N ALA A 5 7.41 -2.66 -8.22
CA ALA A 5 6.49 -1.60 -8.63
C ALA A 5 6.44 -1.50 -10.15
N THR A 6 5.22 -1.46 -10.68
CA THR A 6 4.98 -1.29 -12.11
C THR A 6 3.83 -0.31 -12.30
N LYS A 7 3.90 0.46 -13.39
CA LYS A 7 2.81 1.38 -13.75
C LYS A 7 1.82 0.65 -14.65
N GLU A 8 0.55 0.67 -14.27
CA GLU A 8 -0.53 0.08 -15.07
C GLU A 8 -1.65 1.10 -15.21
N GLY A 9 -1.80 1.67 -16.39
CA GLY A 9 -2.74 2.74 -16.63
C GLY A 9 -2.41 3.95 -15.77
N ASN A 10 -3.35 4.39 -14.94
CA ASN A 10 -3.18 5.52 -14.05
C ASN A 10 -2.68 5.14 -12.66
N ALA A 11 -2.36 3.87 -12.44
CA ALA A 11 -1.97 3.38 -11.13
C ALA A 11 -0.56 2.81 -11.12
N VAL A 12 0.13 3.01 -10.00
CA VAL A 12 1.37 2.29 -9.70
C VAL A 12 0.99 1.12 -8.83
N VAL A 13 1.24 -0.10 -9.32
CA VAL A 13 0.99 -1.32 -8.57
C VAL A 13 2.26 -1.71 -7.85
N MET A 14 2.21 -1.74 -6.53
CA MET A 14 3.34 -2.16 -5.69
C MET A 14 3.01 -3.49 -5.04
N SER A 15 3.75 -4.51 -5.41
CA SER A 15 3.61 -5.83 -4.83
C SER A 15 4.59 -5.96 -3.67
N LEU A 16 4.06 -6.23 -2.49
CA LEU A 16 4.84 -6.34 -1.25
C LEU A 16 4.96 -7.80 -0.87
N LYS A 17 6.20 -8.26 -0.69
CA LYS A 17 6.46 -9.65 -0.30
C LYS A 17 7.34 -9.71 0.92
N GLY A 18 6.91 -10.45 1.92
CA GLY A 18 7.66 -10.68 3.14
C GLY A 18 7.15 -9.84 4.30
N ARG A 19 8.05 -9.14 4.99
CA ARG A 19 7.76 -8.45 6.25
C ARG A 19 7.93 -6.95 6.13
N LEU A 20 6.84 -6.22 6.28
CA LEU A 20 6.90 -4.76 6.33
C LEU A 20 7.07 -4.33 7.79
N ASP A 21 8.30 -4.45 8.27
CA ASP A 21 8.69 -4.07 9.62
C ASP A 21 9.31 -2.65 9.63
N ALA A 22 9.86 -2.25 10.77
CA ALA A 22 10.42 -0.90 10.89
C ALA A 22 11.56 -0.64 9.91
N ALA A 23 12.44 -1.64 9.70
CA ALA A 23 13.55 -1.48 8.76
C ALA A 23 13.06 -1.37 7.31
N ALA A 24 12.10 -2.20 6.92
CA ALA A 24 11.55 -2.19 5.57
C ALA A 24 10.69 -0.95 5.30
N SER A 25 10.15 -0.32 6.32
CA SER A 25 9.31 0.88 6.17
C SER A 25 10.06 2.03 5.49
N SER A 26 11.35 2.19 5.77
CA SER A 26 12.16 3.23 5.13
C SER A 26 12.30 3.00 3.64
N GLU A 27 12.55 1.75 3.22
CA GLU A 27 12.65 1.39 1.81
C GLU A 27 11.31 1.60 1.11
N PHE A 28 10.23 1.20 1.76
CA PHE A 28 8.89 1.36 1.24
C PHE A 28 8.56 2.84 1.00
N GLU A 29 8.85 3.70 1.97
CA GLU A 29 8.62 5.13 1.85
C GLU A 29 9.45 5.76 0.74
N THR A 30 10.71 5.34 0.60
CA THR A 30 11.60 5.84 -0.46
C THR A 30 11.04 5.50 -1.83
N LYS A 31 10.61 4.26 -2.02
CA LYS A 31 10.04 3.84 -3.31
C LYS A 31 8.76 4.60 -3.66
N LEU A 32 7.89 4.81 -2.68
CA LEU A 32 6.68 5.61 -2.87
C LEU A 32 7.04 7.05 -3.24
N SER A 33 7.98 7.64 -2.51
CA SER A 33 8.41 9.02 -2.76
C SER A 33 8.98 9.20 -4.15
N ASP A 34 9.74 8.22 -4.64
CA ASP A 34 10.30 8.26 -6.00
C ASP A 34 9.20 8.33 -7.05
N TRP A 35 8.15 7.52 -6.91
CA TRP A 35 7.03 7.53 -7.83
C TRP A 35 6.24 8.83 -7.73
N ILE A 36 6.01 9.31 -6.51
CA ILE A 36 5.29 10.56 -6.27
C ILE A 36 6.04 11.73 -6.90
N SER A 37 7.37 11.75 -6.81
CA SER A 37 8.18 12.81 -7.39
C SER A 37 8.12 12.83 -8.92
N LYS A 38 7.75 11.72 -9.55
CA LYS A 38 7.55 11.61 -10.99
C LYS A 38 6.14 12.04 -11.42
N GLY A 39 5.29 12.40 -10.46
CA GLY A 39 3.94 12.86 -10.73
C GLY A 39 2.85 11.82 -10.50
N ASP A 40 3.19 10.63 -10.04
CA ASP A 40 2.20 9.59 -9.76
C ASP A 40 1.50 9.83 -8.44
N SER A 41 0.19 9.62 -8.42
CA SER A 41 -0.61 9.87 -7.22
C SER A 41 -1.63 8.76 -6.91
N ASN A 42 -1.74 7.76 -7.79
CA ASN A 42 -2.64 6.62 -7.56
C ASN A 42 -1.82 5.35 -7.38
N PHE A 43 -1.97 4.72 -6.21
CA PHE A 43 -1.19 3.53 -5.85
C PHE A 43 -2.11 2.41 -5.44
N LEU A 44 -1.74 1.21 -5.86
CA LEU A 44 -2.36 -0.03 -5.40
C LEU A 44 -1.29 -0.86 -4.71
N LEU A 45 -1.49 -1.13 -3.43
CA LEU A 45 -0.60 -2.02 -2.68
C LEU A 45 -1.17 -3.44 -2.75
N ASN A 46 -0.48 -4.30 -3.48
CA ASN A 46 -0.84 -5.71 -3.56
C ASN A 46 -0.17 -6.43 -2.41
N CYS A 47 -0.98 -6.81 -1.43
CA CYS A 47 -0.51 -7.42 -0.17
C CYS A 47 -0.68 -8.94 -0.15
N THR A 48 -0.91 -9.56 -1.31
CA THR A 48 -1.14 -11.00 -1.38
C THR A 48 -0.02 -11.82 -0.76
N ASP A 49 1.23 -11.38 -0.94
CA ASP A 49 2.41 -12.07 -0.41
C ASP A 49 3.01 -11.37 0.81
N LEU A 50 2.31 -10.42 1.38
CA LEU A 50 2.75 -9.76 2.61
C LEU A 50 2.44 -10.66 3.80
N GLU A 51 3.48 -11.00 4.57
CA GLU A 51 3.37 -11.96 5.67
C GLU A 51 3.23 -11.30 7.04
N TYR A 52 3.69 -10.05 7.15
CA TYR A 52 3.72 -9.34 8.42
C TYR A 52 3.77 -7.83 8.19
N ILE A 53 3.07 -7.09 9.04
CA ILE A 53 3.16 -5.63 9.05
C ILE A 53 3.28 -5.15 10.49
N SER A 54 4.26 -4.26 10.73
CA SER A 54 4.47 -3.65 12.04
C SER A 54 3.69 -2.35 12.18
N SER A 55 3.69 -1.81 13.41
CA SER A 55 3.12 -0.48 13.65
C SER A 55 3.79 0.59 12.79
N ALA A 56 5.11 0.47 12.60
CA ALA A 56 5.84 1.39 11.73
C ALA A 56 5.37 1.26 10.28
N GLY A 57 5.13 0.04 9.80
CA GLY A 57 4.59 -0.20 8.46
C GLY A 57 3.21 0.42 8.27
N LEU A 58 2.33 0.24 9.24
CA LEU A 58 1.00 0.86 9.21
C LEU A 58 1.09 2.39 9.17
N ARG A 59 1.96 2.96 9.99
CA ARG A 59 2.16 4.42 10.01
C ARG A 59 2.68 4.93 8.67
N SER A 60 3.57 4.19 8.01
CA SER A 60 4.10 4.56 6.70
C SER A 60 2.99 4.60 5.65
N ILE A 61 2.11 3.62 5.64
CA ILE A 61 0.99 3.58 4.72
C ILE A 61 0.06 4.76 4.99
N LEU A 62 -0.26 5.02 6.24
CA LEU A 62 -1.14 6.12 6.63
C LEU A 62 -0.55 7.48 6.26
N ALA A 63 0.72 7.70 6.57
CA ALA A 63 1.40 8.96 6.25
C ALA A 63 1.43 9.22 4.75
N THR A 64 1.71 8.19 3.95
CA THR A 64 1.70 8.32 2.50
C THR A 64 0.30 8.62 1.98
N SER A 65 -0.71 7.98 2.53
CA SER A 65 -2.10 8.24 2.17
C SER A 65 -2.47 9.71 2.38
N LYS A 66 -2.03 10.30 3.48
CA LYS A 66 -2.29 11.70 3.78
C LYS A 66 -1.61 12.63 2.78
N LYS A 67 -0.36 12.33 2.42
CA LYS A 67 0.36 13.11 1.39
C LYS A 67 -0.34 13.06 0.05
N LEU A 68 -0.84 11.89 -0.33
CA LEU A 68 -1.52 11.71 -1.60
C LEU A 68 -2.85 12.44 -1.66
N LYS A 69 -3.58 12.52 -0.54
CA LYS A 69 -4.83 13.27 -0.48
C LYS A 69 -4.63 14.74 -0.82
N GLU A 70 -3.49 15.31 -0.46
CA GLU A 70 -3.16 16.70 -0.80
C GLU A 70 -2.97 16.92 -2.28
N ARG A 71 -2.84 15.83 -3.06
CA ARG A 71 -2.65 15.86 -4.51
C ARG A 71 -3.80 15.19 -5.25
N ASP A 72 -4.94 15.02 -4.58
CA ASP A 72 -6.08 14.28 -5.10
C ASP A 72 -5.75 12.85 -5.48
N GLY A 73 -4.72 12.29 -4.83
CA GLY A 73 -4.31 10.91 -5.04
C GLY A 73 -4.90 9.95 -4.03
N LYS A 74 -4.59 8.68 -4.18
CA LYS A 74 -5.13 7.64 -3.31
C LYS A 74 -4.23 6.42 -3.24
N ILE A 75 -4.43 5.64 -2.16
CA ILE A 75 -3.88 4.30 -2.00
C ILE A 75 -5.05 3.34 -1.87
N LEU A 76 -5.05 2.31 -2.71
CA LEU A 76 -5.96 1.18 -2.58
C LEU A 76 -5.17 -0.02 -2.08
N LEU A 77 -5.81 -0.92 -1.35
CA LEU A 77 -5.19 -2.14 -0.85
C LEU A 77 -5.89 -3.36 -1.46
N ALA A 78 -5.12 -4.39 -1.73
CA ALA A 78 -5.67 -5.64 -2.26
C ALA A 78 -4.97 -6.85 -1.66
N GLY A 79 -5.71 -7.94 -1.52
CA GLY A 79 -5.14 -9.22 -1.14
C GLY A 79 -4.76 -9.37 0.32
N LEU A 80 -5.32 -8.55 1.21
CA LEU A 80 -5.08 -8.71 2.64
C LEU A 80 -5.59 -10.07 3.10
N ARG A 81 -4.77 -10.79 3.88
CA ARG A 81 -5.16 -12.11 4.39
C ARG A 81 -4.38 -12.45 5.65
N GLY A 82 -4.90 -13.43 6.39
CA GLY A 82 -4.26 -13.96 7.59
C GLY A 82 -3.93 -12.91 8.63
N PRO A 83 -2.74 -13.00 9.26
CA PRO A 83 -2.36 -12.07 10.32
C PRO A 83 -2.32 -10.62 9.88
N VAL A 84 -1.96 -10.35 8.64
CA VAL A 84 -1.91 -8.97 8.11
C VAL A 84 -3.32 -8.38 8.07
N GLU A 85 -4.29 -9.15 7.58
CA GLU A 85 -5.68 -8.70 7.56
C GLU A 85 -6.19 -8.41 8.97
N GLU A 86 -5.87 -9.27 9.93
CA GLU A 86 -6.27 -9.07 11.32
C GLU A 86 -5.71 -7.76 11.90
N VAL A 87 -4.45 -7.45 11.60
CA VAL A 87 -3.84 -6.21 12.05
C VAL A 87 -4.58 -5.00 11.50
N PHE A 88 -4.95 -5.04 10.21
CA PHE A 88 -5.73 -3.95 9.59
C PHE A 88 -7.11 -3.81 10.24
N LYS A 89 -7.75 -4.93 10.56
CA LYS A 89 -9.06 -4.90 11.24
C LYS A 89 -8.96 -4.32 12.65
N ILE A 90 -7.99 -4.80 13.44
CA ILE A 90 -7.82 -4.39 14.84
C ILE A 90 -7.45 -2.91 14.93
N SER A 91 -6.63 -2.42 14.01
CA SER A 91 -6.18 -1.02 14.00
C SER A 91 -7.24 -0.04 13.50
N GLY A 92 -8.35 -0.52 12.95
CA GLY A 92 -9.37 0.32 12.35
C GLY A 92 -9.05 0.78 10.94
N PHE A 93 -7.96 0.31 10.35
CA PHE A 93 -7.54 0.73 9.02
C PHE A 93 -8.48 0.27 7.91
N MET A 94 -9.27 -0.77 8.17
CA MET A 94 -10.26 -1.23 7.19
C MET A 94 -11.34 -0.18 6.89
N SER A 95 -11.57 0.75 7.81
CA SER A 95 -12.52 1.84 7.59
C SER A 95 -11.88 3.09 7.00
N ILE A 96 -10.54 3.15 6.94
CA ILE A 96 -9.80 4.28 6.37
C ILE A 96 -9.49 4.04 4.89
N PHE A 97 -9.14 2.81 4.53
CA PHE A 97 -8.71 2.46 3.17
C PHE A 97 -9.76 1.62 2.47
N LYS A 98 -9.83 1.77 1.14
CA LYS A 98 -10.60 0.84 0.32
C LYS A 98 -9.77 -0.42 0.13
N VAL A 99 -10.36 -1.56 0.45
CA VAL A 99 -9.69 -2.86 0.39
C VAL A 99 -10.43 -3.78 -0.57
N PHE A 100 -9.69 -4.40 -1.46
CA PHE A 100 -10.23 -5.30 -2.47
C PHE A 100 -9.66 -6.71 -2.29
N ALA A 101 -10.41 -7.70 -2.72
CA ALA A 101 -9.95 -9.09 -2.61
C ALA A 101 -8.74 -9.35 -3.52
N THR A 102 -8.70 -8.74 -4.70
CA THR A 102 -7.63 -8.95 -5.67
C THR A 102 -7.16 -7.62 -6.27
N ALA A 103 -5.94 -7.65 -6.83
CA ALA A 103 -5.39 -6.49 -7.53
C ALA A 103 -6.24 -6.13 -8.75
N GLU A 104 -6.76 -7.13 -9.46
CA GLU A 104 -7.60 -6.91 -10.64
C GLU A 104 -8.86 -6.13 -10.28
N ALA A 105 -9.52 -6.49 -9.18
CA ALA A 105 -10.71 -5.80 -8.71
C ALA A 105 -10.40 -4.35 -8.35
N ALA A 106 -9.25 -4.11 -7.71
CA ALA A 106 -8.82 -2.76 -7.32
C ALA A 106 -8.53 -1.89 -8.54
N LEU A 107 -7.88 -2.45 -9.55
CA LEU A 107 -7.51 -1.71 -10.76
C LEU A 107 -8.73 -1.18 -11.53
N LYS A 108 -9.87 -1.84 -11.41
CA LYS A 108 -11.10 -1.38 -12.05
C LYS A 108 -11.64 -0.09 -11.42
N GLU A 109 -11.19 0.24 -10.22
CA GLU A 109 -11.64 1.42 -9.47
C GLU A 109 -10.74 2.64 -9.66
N ILE A 110 -9.69 2.52 -10.43
CA ILE A 110 -8.74 3.63 -10.65
C ILE A 110 -8.91 4.25 -12.03
#